data_2e208e1d6305e46c8cec2202a03b0918
#
_entry.id   2e208e1d6305e46c8cec2202a03b0918
#
_cell.length_a   1.000
_cell.length_b   1.000
_cell.length_c   1.000
_cell.angle_alpha   90.00
_cell.angle_beta   90.00
_cell.angle_gamma   90.00
#
_symmetry.space_group_name_H-M   'P 1'
#
loop_
_entity.id
_entity.type
_entity.pdbx_description
1 polymer ?
#
loop_
_entity_poly.entity_id
_entity_poly.type
_entity_poly.pdbx_seq_one_letter_code
_entity_poly.pdbx_strand_id
1 'polypeptide(L)'
;FSCVLLSISCVDKYLPDSLDAFDRDVNFTTKLYRPQLGKNTLMSDNFSSGNSTLPLTFEISRIVRADGSPAPELTEYFPVKVWKTPYMGTEKSIEEIEAKREIEYRTLFQVKKHSGEFMMWSNAESSFVQCAPSDGYIFDVLVKNSGGYKTFTDMQLIPVRESDYEPSIYDPETGLVQGQDYVTPNSLTLFQTESGDYM
;
A
#
# COMPACT_ATOMS: atom_id res chain seq x y z
N PHE A 1 -62.03 -24.07 11.12
CA PHE A 1 -61.50 -23.02 10.23
C PHE A 1 -60.19 -22.50 10.81
N SER A 2 -59.06 -22.95 10.20
CA SER A 2 -57.74 -22.52 10.60
C SER A 2 -57.35 -21.31 9.72
N CYS A 3 -57.19 -20.15 10.31
CA CYS A 3 -56.76 -18.92 9.63
C CYS A 3 -55.23 -18.92 9.57
N VAL A 4 -54.68 -19.16 8.39
CA VAL A 4 -53.24 -19.01 8.13
C VAL A 4 -52.95 -17.51 7.88
N LEU A 5 -52.36 -16.83 8.86
CA LEU A 5 -51.83 -15.49 8.71
C LEU A 5 -50.53 -15.55 7.89
N LEU A 6 -50.64 -15.20 6.60
CA LEU A 6 -49.52 -14.92 5.75
C LEU A 6 -48.92 -13.55 6.18
N SER A 7 -47.82 -13.59 6.94
CA SER A 7 -47.04 -12.40 7.19
C SER A 7 -46.27 -12.03 5.89
N ILE A 8 -46.78 -11.04 5.15
CA ILE A 8 -46.05 -10.40 4.06
C ILE A 8 -44.98 -9.53 4.72
N SER A 9 -43.75 -10.05 4.81
CA SER A 9 -42.61 -9.28 5.20
C SER A 9 -42.23 -8.33 4.06
N CYS A 10 -42.47 -7.02 4.23
CA CYS A 10 -41.99 -5.99 3.32
C CYS A 10 -40.46 -5.91 3.44
N VAL A 11 -39.74 -6.71 2.70
CA VAL A 11 -38.30 -6.65 2.60
C VAL A 11 -37.82 -5.52 1.67
N ASP A 12 -38.71 -5.07 0.77
CA ASP A 12 -38.42 -4.04 -0.25
C ASP A 12 -37.94 -2.71 0.29
N LYS A 13 -38.23 -2.38 1.56
CA LYS A 13 -37.80 -1.14 2.21
C LYS A 13 -36.30 -1.15 2.59
N TYR A 14 -35.68 -2.32 2.60
CA TYR A 14 -34.27 -2.48 3.04
C TYR A 14 -33.34 -2.90 1.90
N LEU A 15 -33.88 -3.17 0.71
CA LEU A 15 -33.07 -3.42 -0.46
C LEU A 15 -32.90 -2.11 -1.24
N PRO A 16 -31.69 -1.78 -1.69
CA PRO A 16 -31.50 -0.66 -2.60
C PRO A 16 -32.27 -0.91 -3.90
N ASP A 17 -32.81 0.13 -4.51
CA ASP A 17 -33.60 0.06 -5.76
C ASP A 17 -32.80 -0.55 -6.91
N SER A 18 -31.47 -0.47 -6.84
CA SER A 18 -30.54 -1.15 -7.76
C SER A 18 -29.25 -1.54 -7.02
N LEU A 19 -28.72 -2.71 -7.35
CA LEU A 19 -27.37 -3.10 -6.94
C LEU A 19 -26.36 -2.53 -7.93
N ASP A 20 -25.16 -2.16 -7.42
CA ASP A 20 -24.05 -1.80 -8.28
C ASP A 20 -23.66 -2.97 -9.19
N ALA A 21 -23.15 -2.68 -10.37
CA ALA A 21 -22.54 -3.69 -11.20
C ALA A 21 -21.16 -4.06 -10.63
N PHE A 22 -20.89 -5.36 -10.52
CA PHE A 22 -19.56 -5.88 -10.20
C PHE A 22 -19.10 -6.78 -11.35
N ASP A 23 -18.10 -6.32 -12.10
CA ASP A 23 -17.54 -7.05 -13.22
C ASP A 23 -16.68 -8.22 -12.70
N ARG A 24 -16.82 -9.39 -13.31
CA ARG A 24 -16.02 -10.57 -12.97
C ARG A 24 -14.59 -10.47 -13.50
N ASP A 25 -14.37 -9.61 -14.50
CA ASP A 25 -13.09 -9.42 -15.17
C ASP A 25 -12.22 -8.36 -14.48
N VAL A 26 -12.67 -7.80 -13.32
CA VAL A 26 -11.80 -6.97 -12.48
C VAL A 26 -10.49 -7.69 -12.18
N ASN A 27 -9.36 -7.00 -12.30
CA ASN A 27 -8.08 -7.65 -12.14
C ASN A 27 -6.97 -6.66 -11.73
N PHE A 28 -6.00 -7.16 -10.95
CA PHE A 28 -4.72 -6.49 -10.78
C PHE A 28 -3.81 -6.79 -11.97
N THR A 29 -3.13 -5.77 -12.49
CA THR A 29 -2.24 -5.88 -13.66
C THR A 29 -0.96 -6.64 -13.33
N THR A 30 -0.57 -6.65 -12.05
CA THR A 30 0.55 -7.42 -11.51
C THR A 30 0.18 -8.06 -10.18
N LYS A 31 0.83 -9.16 -9.86
CA LYS A 31 0.74 -9.83 -8.56
C LYS A 31 2.01 -9.68 -7.73
N LEU A 32 3.06 -9.09 -8.29
CA LEU A 32 4.34 -8.89 -7.62
C LEU A 32 4.61 -7.40 -7.45
N TYR A 33 4.87 -6.98 -6.22
CA TYR A 33 5.17 -5.61 -5.84
C TYR A 33 6.55 -5.53 -5.18
N ARG A 34 7.38 -4.60 -5.65
CA ARG A 34 8.76 -4.40 -5.18
C ARG A 34 9.01 -2.94 -4.78
N PRO A 35 8.33 -2.44 -3.74
CA PRO A 35 8.60 -1.08 -3.27
C PRO A 35 9.99 -0.98 -2.65
N GLN A 36 10.64 0.15 -2.83
CA GLN A 36 11.87 0.45 -2.11
C GLN A 36 11.55 0.89 -0.69
N LEU A 37 12.26 0.33 0.29
CA LEU A 37 12.18 0.73 1.70
C LEU A 37 12.83 2.11 1.93
N GLY A 38 12.53 2.74 3.06
CA GLY A 38 13.09 4.03 3.44
C GLY A 38 12.49 5.25 2.72
N LYS A 39 11.61 5.04 1.74
CA LYS A 39 10.88 6.11 1.06
C LYS A 39 9.40 5.79 0.87
N ASN A 40 8.58 6.84 0.78
CA ASN A 40 7.16 6.69 0.47
C ASN A 40 7.00 6.22 -0.98
N THR A 41 6.58 4.97 -1.17
CA THR A 41 6.40 4.38 -2.50
C THR A 41 4.92 4.12 -2.76
N LEU A 42 4.34 4.86 -3.71
CA LEU A 42 2.99 4.64 -4.20
C LEU A 42 3.05 3.77 -5.45
N MET A 43 2.36 2.63 -5.40
CA MET A 43 2.22 1.71 -6.53
C MET A 43 0.84 1.93 -7.15
N SER A 44 0.79 2.75 -8.18
CA SER A 44 -0.42 3.13 -8.92
C SER A 44 -0.60 2.33 -10.20
N ASP A 45 -1.73 2.56 -10.90
CA ASP A 45 -2.07 1.96 -12.20
C ASP A 45 -2.04 0.43 -12.20
N ASN A 46 -2.29 -0.16 -11.06
CA ASN A 46 -2.15 -1.58 -10.81
C ASN A 46 -3.48 -2.36 -10.86
N PHE A 47 -4.63 -1.69 -11.07
CA PHE A 47 -5.94 -2.32 -11.04
C PHE A 47 -6.84 -1.86 -12.19
N SER A 48 -7.55 -2.82 -12.79
CA SER A 48 -8.60 -2.60 -13.78
C SER A 48 -9.96 -2.92 -13.17
N SER A 49 -10.85 -1.93 -13.12
CA SER A 49 -12.21 -2.08 -12.60
C SER A 49 -13.19 -2.72 -13.58
N GLY A 50 -12.77 -2.94 -14.85
CA GLY A 50 -13.68 -3.39 -15.89
C GLY A 50 -14.91 -2.48 -16.01
N ASN A 51 -16.09 -3.08 -16.09
CA ASN A 51 -17.39 -2.38 -16.15
C ASN A 51 -18.07 -2.27 -14.78
N SER A 52 -17.30 -2.35 -13.67
CA SER A 52 -17.87 -2.24 -12.33
C SER A 52 -18.30 -0.81 -12.02
N THR A 53 -19.41 -0.68 -11.27
CA THR A 53 -19.83 0.60 -10.71
C THR A 53 -18.84 1.06 -9.63
N LEU A 54 -18.37 2.29 -9.74
CA LEU A 54 -17.47 2.91 -8.77
C LEU A 54 -18.25 3.69 -7.70
N PRO A 55 -17.70 3.86 -6.49
CA PRO A 55 -16.37 3.42 -6.08
C PRO A 55 -16.35 1.94 -5.66
N LEU A 56 -15.27 1.25 -5.99
CA LEU A 56 -14.95 -0.03 -5.37
C LEU A 56 -14.29 0.22 -4.00
N THR A 57 -14.35 -0.79 -3.13
CA THR A 57 -13.66 -0.78 -1.84
C THR A 57 -12.61 -1.88 -1.81
N PHE A 58 -11.40 -1.52 -1.39
CA PHE A 58 -10.25 -2.40 -1.33
C PHE A 58 -9.80 -2.58 0.12
N GLU A 59 -9.42 -3.80 0.47
CA GLU A 59 -8.97 -4.16 1.81
C GLU A 59 -7.94 -5.29 1.72
N ILE A 60 -6.80 -5.17 2.42
CA ILE A 60 -5.89 -6.29 2.61
C ILE A 60 -6.52 -7.19 3.66
N SER A 61 -6.96 -8.37 3.24
CA SER A 61 -7.69 -9.32 4.10
C SER A 61 -6.74 -10.28 4.82
N ARG A 62 -5.54 -10.50 4.30
CA ARG A 62 -4.48 -11.31 4.90
C ARG A 62 -3.13 -10.78 4.46
N ILE A 63 -2.15 -10.78 5.37
CA ILE A 63 -0.74 -10.61 5.05
C ILE A 63 0.10 -11.47 6.00
N VAL A 64 1.02 -12.23 5.42
CA VAL A 64 1.94 -13.12 6.13
C VAL A 64 3.31 -13.07 5.47
N ARG A 65 4.35 -13.51 6.16
CA ARG A 65 5.65 -13.75 5.53
C ARG A 65 5.55 -14.89 4.51
N ALA A 66 6.48 -14.97 3.59
CA ALA A 66 6.48 -16.00 2.53
C ALA A 66 6.49 -17.43 3.08
N ASP A 67 7.03 -17.63 4.28
CA ASP A 67 7.02 -18.93 4.99
C ASP A 67 5.68 -19.23 5.70
N GLY A 68 4.70 -18.34 5.61
CA GLY A 68 3.40 -18.43 6.24
C GLY A 68 3.35 -17.94 7.69
N SER A 69 4.47 -17.51 8.27
CA SER A 69 4.50 -16.96 9.63
C SER A 69 3.84 -15.57 9.69
N PRO A 70 3.34 -15.14 10.87
CA PRO A 70 2.79 -13.80 11.05
C PRO A 70 3.79 -12.70 10.69
N ALA A 71 3.28 -11.58 10.14
CA ALA A 71 4.05 -10.41 9.75
C ALA A 71 3.65 -9.18 10.61
N PRO A 72 4.00 -9.14 11.91
CA PRO A 72 3.62 -8.04 12.80
C PRO A 72 4.15 -6.69 12.30
N GLU A 73 5.30 -6.66 11.67
CA GLU A 73 5.92 -5.48 11.06
C GLU A 73 5.06 -4.83 9.98
N LEU A 74 4.10 -5.54 9.38
CA LEU A 74 3.18 -5.01 8.38
C LEU A 74 1.73 -4.94 8.85
N THR A 75 1.39 -5.55 9.98
CA THR A 75 0.03 -5.58 10.54
C THR A 75 -0.16 -4.65 11.73
N GLU A 76 0.92 -4.32 12.43
CA GLU A 76 0.89 -3.36 13.53
C GLU A 76 0.95 -1.91 13.02
N TYR A 77 0.53 -0.98 13.88
CA TYR A 77 0.49 0.43 13.56
C TYR A 77 1.78 1.13 13.98
N PHE A 78 2.37 1.86 13.06
CA PHE A 78 3.58 2.65 13.25
C PHE A 78 3.28 4.15 13.07
N PRO A 79 4.02 5.04 13.76
CA PRO A 79 3.91 6.46 13.52
C PRO A 79 4.46 6.81 12.14
N VAL A 80 3.64 7.35 11.26
CA VAL A 80 4.04 7.81 9.92
C VAL A 80 3.75 9.30 9.79
N LYS A 81 4.66 10.02 9.16
CA LYS A 81 4.51 11.46 8.93
C LYS A 81 3.73 11.67 7.62
N VAL A 82 2.56 12.27 7.73
CA VAL A 82 1.64 12.52 6.61
C VAL A 82 1.42 14.01 6.40
N TRP A 83 0.97 14.39 5.21
CA TRP A 83 0.58 15.76 4.91
C TRP A 83 -0.82 16.04 5.47
N LYS A 84 -0.94 16.99 6.42
CA LYS A 84 -2.20 17.56 6.90
C LYS A 84 -2.77 18.55 5.90
N THR A 85 -1.90 19.36 5.32
CA THR A 85 -2.21 20.29 4.24
C THR A 85 -1.19 20.12 3.12
N PRO A 86 -1.59 20.30 1.85
CA PRO A 86 -0.69 20.12 0.72
C PRO A 86 0.54 21.05 0.77
N TYR A 87 1.67 20.53 0.29
CA TYR A 87 2.82 21.35 -0.04
C TYR A 87 2.51 22.15 -1.31
N MET A 88 2.70 23.48 -1.26
CA MET A 88 2.33 24.39 -2.33
C MET A 88 3.55 24.95 -3.09
N GLY A 89 4.79 24.71 -2.59
CA GLY A 89 6.01 25.27 -3.15
C GLY A 89 6.23 26.76 -2.83
N THR A 90 5.42 27.31 -1.94
CA THR A 90 5.51 28.72 -1.49
C THR A 90 6.08 28.87 -0.10
N GLU A 91 6.34 27.75 0.55
CA GLU A 91 6.91 27.66 1.90
C GLU A 91 8.35 28.18 1.87
N LYS A 92 8.66 29.05 2.85
CA LYS A 92 9.94 29.77 2.90
C LYS A 92 10.96 29.14 3.84
N SER A 93 10.52 28.17 4.65
CA SER A 93 11.39 27.49 5.60
C SER A 93 10.97 26.05 5.80
N ILE A 94 11.87 25.25 6.40
CA ILE A 94 11.60 23.86 6.77
C ILE A 94 10.50 23.80 7.83
N GLU A 95 10.47 24.72 8.77
CA GLU A 95 9.47 24.81 9.83
C GLU A 95 8.05 25.00 9.24
N GLU A 96 7.91 25.83 8.19
CA GLU A 96 6.63 26.00 7.48
C GLU A 96 6.20 24.71 6.78
N ILE A 97 7.15 23.96 6.22
CA ILE A 97 6.89 22.65 5.60
C ILE A 97 6.48 21.63 6.66
N GLU A 98 7.24 21.54 7.75
CA GLU A 98 6.96 20.60 8.83
C GLU A 98 5.63 20.88 9.55
N ALA A 99 5.24 22.16 9.69
CA ALA A 99 3.94 22.55 10.25
C ALA A 99 2.74 22.04 9.43
N LYS A 100 2.96 21.67 8.17
CA LYS A 100 1.94 21.08 7.29
C LYS A 100 1.82 19.57 7.41
N ARG A 101 2.67 18.96 8.22
CA ARG A 101 2.69 17.52 8.45
C ARG A 101 2.14 17.20 9.83
N GLU A 102 1.66 15.98 9.96
CA GLU A 102 1.25 15.42 11.25
C GLU A 102 1.64 13.94 11.32
N ILE A 103 1.70 13.40 12.53
CA ILE A 103 1.96 11.98 12.75
C ILE A 103 0.62 11.25 12.85
N GLU A 104 0.43 10.27 12.00
CA GLU A 104 -0.66 9.32 12.08
C GLU A 104 -0.13 7.91 12.31
N TYR A 105 -0.91 7.08 13.00
CA TYR A 105 -0.57 5.68 13.19
C TYR A 105 -1.20 4.84 12.07
N ARG A 106 -0.37 4.20 11.27
CA ARG A 106 -0.77 3.41 10.11
C ARG A 106 0.03 2.12 10.01
N THR A 107 -0.49 1.12 9.32
CA THR A 107 0.31 -0.03 8.88
C THR A 107 1.31 0.45 7.82
N LEU A 108 2.52 -0.12 7.82
CA LEU A 108 3.59 0.32 6.90
C LEU A 108 3.29 -0.02 5.44
N PHE A 109 2.52 -1.07 5.20
CA PHE A 109 1.98 -1.42 3.89
C PHE A 109 0.45 -1.40 3.94
N GLN A 110 -0.18 -0.68 3.01
CA GLN A 110 -1.62 -0.54 2.97
C GLN A 110 -2.14 -0.42 1.54
N VAL A 111 -3.41 -0.76 1.34
CA VAL A 111 -4.16 -0.44 0.11
C VAL A 111 -4.99 0.81 0.33
N LYS A 112 -5.01 1.71 -0.64
CA LYS A 112 -5.94 2.85 -0.63
C LYS A 112 -7.35 2.36 -0.88
N LYS A 113 -8.25 2.69 0.04
CA LYS A 113 -9.60 2.15 0.15
C LYS A 113 -10.43 2.19 -1.13
N HIS A 114 -10.27 3.20 -1.97
CA HIS A 114 -11.13 3.41 -3.14
C HIS A 114 -10.40 3.42 -4.48
N SER A 115 -9.07 3.49 -4.49
CA SER A 115 -8.28 3.44 -5.73
C SER A 115 -7.60 2.10 -5.98
N GLY A 116 -7.42 1.28 -4.95
CA GLY A 116 -6.71 0.01 -5.07
C GLY A 116 -5.20 0.14 -5.20
N GLU A 117 -4.66 1.37 -5.12
CA GLU A 117 -3.23 1.62 -5.10
C GLU A 117 -2.62 1.15 -3.79
N PHE A 118 -1.44 0.56 -3.86
CA PHE A 118 -0.70 0.20 -2.65
C PHE A 118 0.28 1.30 -2.27
N MET A 119 0.47 1.46 -0.97
CA MET A 119 1.39 2.41 -0.38
C MET A 119 2.32 1.70 0.59
N MET A 120 3.64 1.87 0.39
CA MET A 120 4.66 1.54 1.38
C MET A 120 5.17 2.84 1.97
N TRP A 121 5.14 2.96 3.30
CA TRP A 121 5.59 4.15 4.01
C TRP A 121 7.10 4.14 4.24
N SER A 122 7.71 5.33 4.27
CA SER A 122 9.17 5.50 4.44
C SER A 122 9.72 4.97 5.77
N ASN A 123 8.86 4.79 6.77
CA ASN A 123 9.25 4.18 8.05
C ASN A 123 9.48 2.66 7.96
N ALA A 124 9.19 2.04 6.80
CA ALA A 124 9.56 0.66 6.54
C ALA A 124 11.05 0.58 6.18
N GLU A 125 11.84 -0.03 7.06
CA GLU A 125 13.28 -0.16 6.94
C GLU A 125 13.71 -1.63 6.91
N SER A 126 14.80 -1.95 6.21
CA SER A 126 15.33 -3.32 6.10
C SER A 126 15.87 -3.87 7.43
N SER A 127 15.98 -3.04 8.46
CA SER A 127 16.34 -3.45 9.82
C SER A 127 15.30 -4.38 10.47
N PHE A 128 14.03 -4.30 10.05
CA PHE A 128 12.94 -5.11 10.60
C PHE A 128 11.90 -5.59 9.56
N VAL A 129 11.84 -4.97 8.38
CA VAL A 129 10.99 -5.42 7.26
C VAL A 129 11.82 -6.34 6.36
N GLN A 130 11.27 -7.51 6.04
CA GLN A 130 11.93 -8.41 5.10
C GLN A 130 11.97 -7.80 3.70
N CYS A 131 13.14 -7.86 3.07
CA CYS A 131 13.37 -7.38 1.71
C CYS A 131 14.22 -8.38 0.93
N ALA A 132 14.28 -8.22 -0.38
CA ALA A 132 15.16 -9.04 -1.22
C ALA A 132 16.61 -9.05 -0.65
N PRO A 133 17.27 -10.24 -0.64
CA PRO A 133 16.98 -11.50 -1.33
C PRO A 133 15.96 -12.44 -0.61
N SER A 134 15.31 -12.00 0.46
CA SER A 134 14.23 -12.77 1.09
C SER A 134 13.01 -12.84 0.16
N ASP A 135 12.21 -13.91 0.28
CA ASP A 135 10.96 -14.09 -0.46
C ASP A 135 9.84 -13.12 -0.01
N GLY A 136 10.10 -12.27 0.98
CA GLY A 136 9.21 -11.22 1.44
C GLY A 136 7.91 -11.73 2.05
N TYR A 137 6.77 -11.29 1.47
CA TYR A 137 5.44 -11.49 2.03
C TYR A 137 4.43 -11.95 0.98
N ILE A 138 3.40 -12.64 1.45
CA ILE A 138 2.22 -13.01 0.67
C ILE A 138 1.02 -12.30 1.27
N PHE A 139 0.18 -11.70 0.44
CA PHE A 139 -1.01 -11.00 0.89
C PHE A 139 -2.22 -11.23 -0.03
N ASP A 140 -3.41 -11.07 0.54
CA ASP A 140 -4.67 -11.19 -0.17
C ASP A 140 -5.43 -9.87 -0.12
N VAL A 141 -6.10 -9.53 -1.22
CA VAL A 141 -6.90 -8.31 -1.33
C VAL A 141 -8.34 -8.64 -1.64
N LEU A 142 -9.23 -8.13 -0.81
CA LEU A 142 -10.67 -8.15 -1.04
C LEU A 142 -11.08 -6.87 -1.77
N VAL A 143 -11.74 -7.03 -2.91
CA VAL A 143 -12.32 -5.94 -3.69
C VAL A 143 -13.83 -6.13 -3.72
N LYS A 144 -14.59 -5.10 -3.38
CA LYS A 144 -16.06 -5.19 -3.28
C LYS A 144 -16.77 -3.88 -3.56
N ASN A 145 -18.04 -4.00 -3.95
CA ASN A 145 -19.09 -2.96 -3.89
C ASN A 145 -20.42 -3.58 -3.44
N SER A 146 -21.55 -2.88 -3.59
CA SER A 146 -22.87 -3.42 -3.21
C SER A 146 -23.33 -4.58 -4.09
N GLY A 147 -22.81 -4.70 -5.30
CA GLY A 147 -23.19 -5.74 -6.27
C GLY A 147 -22.38 -7.04 -6.19
N GLY A 148 -21.24 -7.01 -5.50
CA GLY A 148 -20.43 -8.21 -5.42
C GLY A 148 -19.03 -8.00 -4.84
N TYR A 149 -18.25 -9.07 -4.86
CA TYR A 149 -16.85 -9.03 -4.40
C TYR A 149 -15.99 -10.06 -5.14
N LYS A 150 -14.68 -9.83 -5.09
CA LYS A 150 -13.64 -10.75 -5.54
C LYS A 150 -12.45 -10.66 -4.61
N THR A 151 -11.90 -11.82 -4.24
CA THR A 151 -10.65 -11.90 -3.48
C THR A 151 -9.52 -12.28 -4.41
N PHE A 152 -8.46 -11.51 -4.37
CA PHE A 152 -7.20 -11.78 -5.06
C PHE A 152 -6.24 -12.38 -4.04
N THR A 153 -5.88 -13.64 -4.24
CA THR A 153 -5.01 -14.38 -3.32
C THR A 153 -3.59 -14.47 -3.84
N ASP A 154 -2.68 -14.70 -2.88
CA ASP A 154 -1.28 -15.02 -3.15
C ASP A 154 -0.57 -13.94 -3.98
N MET A 155 -0.89 -12.67 -3.69
CA MET A 155 -0.13 -11.54 -4.19
C MET A 155 1.17 -11.44 -3.40
N GLN A 156 2.25 -11.06 -4.06
CA GLN A 156 3.60 -11.04 -3.50
C GLN A 156 4.07 -9.61 -3.25
N LEU A 157 4.64 -9.38 -2.10
CA LEU A 157 5.33 -8.15 -1.72
C LEU A 157 6.77 -8.50 -1.36
N ILE A 158 7.71 -8.14 -2.24
CA ILE A 158 9.15 -8.35 -2.05
C ILE A 158 9.83 -6.98 -2.06
N PRO A 159 9.87 -6.27 -0.92
CA PRO A 159 10.50 -4.97 -0.87
C PRO A 159 11.97 -5.04 -1.28
N VAL A 160 12.47 -3.93 -1.81
CA VAL A 160 13.89 -3.73 -2.11
C VAL A 160 14.50 -2.88 -1.00
N ARG A 161 15.74 -3.17 -0.65
CA ARG A 161 16.48 -2.44 0.38
C ARG A 161 16.54 -0.94 0.08
N GLU A 162 16.53 -0.15 1.14
CA GLU A 162 16.80 1.29 1.06
C GLU A 162 18.15 1.58 0.43
N SER A 163 18.24 2.69 -0.31
CA SER A 163 19.47 3.21 -0.91
C SER A 163 19.49 4.72 -0.82
N ASP A 164 20.63 5.27 -0.48
CA ASP A 164 20.83 6.71 -0.33
C ASP A 164 20.91 7.42 -1.70
N TYR A 165 21.03 6.66 -2.79
CA TYR A 165 21.19 7.21 -4.14
C TYR A 165 20.67 6.24 -5.22
N GLU A 166 20.39 6.79 -6.39
CA GLU A 166 20.01 6.05 -7.59
C GLU A 166 21.02 6.30 -8.72
N PRO A 167 21.41 5.25 -9.49
CA PRO A 167 21.02 3.85 -9.33
C PRO A 167 21.63 3.19 -8.09
N SER A 168 20.84 2.32 -7.44
CA SER A 168 21.27 1.58 -6.25
C SER A 168 22.41 0.62 -6.55
N ILE A 169 23.28 0.38 -5.54
CA ILE A 169 24.28 -0.70 -5.61
C ILE A 169 23.65 -2.08 -5.48
N TYR A 170 22.38 -2.14 -5.07
CA TYR A 170 21.64 -3.40 -4.95
C TYR A 170 20.81 -3.65 -6.20
N ASP A 171 20.90 -4.86 -6.72
CA ASP A 171 20.01 -5.32 -7.78
C ASP A 171 18.57 -5.38 -7.25
N PRO A 172 17.59 -4.73 -7.92
CA PRO A 172 16.21 -4.65 -7.42
C PRO A 172 15.47 -5.98 -7.46
N GLU A 173 15.96 -6.95 -8.22
CA GLU A 173 15.33 -8.27 -8.32
C GLU A 173 15.89 -9.25 -7.31
N THR A 174 17.20 -9.28 -7.16
CA THR A 174 17.89 -10.24 -6.30
C THR A 174 18.18 -9.69 -4.92
N GLY A 175 18.20 -8.36 -4.73
CA GLY A 175 18.59 -7.69 -3.50
C GLY A 175 20.09 -7.82 -3.15
N LEU A 176 20.87 -8.40 -4.04
CA LEU A 176 22.31 -8.57 -3.86
C LEU A 176 23.08 -7.35 -4.39
N VAL A 177 24.28 -7.13 -3.84
CA VAL A 177 25.16 -6.11 -4.37
C VAL A 177 25.50 -6.44 -5.83
N GLN A 178 25.24 -5.49 -6.71
CA GLN A 178 25.60 -5.63 -8.14
C GLN A 178 27.13 -5.64 -8.27
N GLY A 179 27.60 -6.35 -9.29
CA GLY A 179 29.03 -6.42 -9.59
C GLY A 179 29.60 -5.10 -10.12
N GLN A 180 30.20 -5.13 -11.33
CA GLN A 180 30.90 -3.96 -11.88
C GLN A 180 30.02 -2.99 -12.68
N ASP A 181 28.74 -3.27 -12.85
CA ASP A 181 27.86 -2.55 -13.77
C ASP A 181 27.03 -1.43 -13.10
N TYR A 182 27.29 -1.09 -11.84
CA TYR A 182 26.63 0.00 -11.14
C TYR A 182 27.47 1.27 -11.09
N VAL A 183 26.81 2.41 -11.04
CA VAL A 183 27.46 3.71 -10.88
C VAL A 183 27.59 4.04 -9.41
N THR A 184 28.83 4.25 -8.95
CA THR A 184 29.09 4.75 -7.59
C THR A 184 29.26 6.27 -7.67
N PRO A 185 28.57 7.05 -6.83
CA PRO A 185 28.77 8.49 -6.82
C PRO A 185 30.21 8.82 -6.38
N ASN A 186 30.86 9.74 -7.09
CA ASN A 186 32.20 10.20 -6.73
C ASN A 186 32.23 10.99 -5.41
N SER A 187 31.12 11.63 -5.07
CA SER A 187 30.92 12.33 -3.81
C SER A 187 29.45 12.36 -3.44
N LEU A 188 29.15 12.23 -2.16
CA LEU A 188 27.85 12.46 -1.57
C LEU A 188 27.97 13.63 -0.61
N THR A 189 27.16 14.67 -0.81
CA THR A 189 27.06 15.77 0.13
C THR A 189 25.74 15.65 0.85
N LEU A 190 25.79 15.31 2.13
CA LEU A 190 24.62 15.28 2.99
C LEU A 190 24.49 16.65 3.65
N PHE A 191 23.32 17.25 3.51
CA PHE A 191 23.00 18.49 4.21
C PHE A 191 22.31 18.13 5.52
N GLN A 192 22.94 18.52 6.62
CA GLN A 192 22.35 18.37 7.94
C GLN A 192 21.52 19.61 8.25
N THR A 193 20.29 19.40 8.66
CA THR A 193 19.42 20.47 9.14
C THR A 193 19.86 20.94 10.52
N GLU A 194 19.36 22.08 10.99
CA GLU A 194 19.62 22.57 12.36
C GLU A 194 19.12 21.60 13.44
N SER A 195 18.13 20.75 13.13
CA SER A 195 17.64 19.68 14.00
C SER A 195 18.53 18.44 14.03
N GLY A 196 19.56 18.38 13.18
CA GLY A 196 20.48 17.25 13.10
C GLY A 196 20.07 16.16 12.09
N ASP A 197 18.93 16.35 11.38
CA ASP A 197 18.48 15.43 10.35
C ASP A 197 19.26 15.62 9.05
N TYR A 198 19.45 14.54 8.30
CA TYR A 198 20.07 14.57 6.97
C TYR A 198 19.02 14.64 5.86
N MET A 199 19.32 15.42 4.83
CA MET A 199 18.55 15.48 3.58
C MET A 199 19.40 15.02 2.40
#